data_b6d9a8a090ce4a1ff2aa9604936c26bf
#
_entry.id   b6d9a8a090ce4a1ff2aa9604936c26bf
#
_cell.length_a   1.000
_cell.length_b   1.000
_cell.length_c   1.000
_cell.angle_alpha   90.00
_cell.angle_beta   90.00
_cell.angle_gamma   90.00
#
_symmetry.space_group_name_H-M   'P 1'
#
loop_
_entity.id
_entity.type
_entity.pdbx_description
1 polymer ?
#
loop_
_entity_poly.entity_id
_entity_poly.type
_entity_poly.pdbx_seq_one_letter_code
_entity_poly.pdbx_strand_id
1 'polypeptide(L)'
;GPVSNRPLFQVPIDYLLSIRGRYQASIPLFLMTSPATHDETIDFLASHQRFGLPSEDLYVFCQGTMPVVDADSGRVLLDDRDSVCLSPDGHGGVLAALKREGCLAAAADRGIDHLFYAQVDNPLAQICDPWLIGCHLQADSEMTTQVIRKRDPQERVGNVVSIDEQLRIIEYSDLSPDEAGRRNP
;
A
#
# COMPACT_ATOMS: atom_id res chain seq x y z
N GLY A 1 18.11 -0.83 -7.86
CA GLY A 1 18.28 -2.29 -7.87
C GLY A 1 19.28 -2.74 -8.92
N PRO A 2 19.79 -3.97 -8.87
CA PRO A 2 20.92 -4.43 -9.70
C PRO A 2 20.61 -4.50 -11.21
N VAL A 3 19.34 -4.59 -11.58
CA VAL A 3 18.93 -4.72 -13.00
C VAL A 3 18.88 -3.34 -13.69
N SER A 4 18.22 -2.37 -13.06
CA SER A 4 17.99 -1.04 -13.64
C SER A 4 18.93 0.05 -13.10
N ASN A 5 19.71 -0.28 -12.07
CA ASN A 5 20.52 0.68 -11.29
C ASN A 5 19.71 1.89 -10.75
N ARG A 6 18.40 1.69 -10.54
CA ARG A 6 17.49 2.72 -10.01
C ARG A 6 17.11 2.39 -8.57
N PRO A 7 16.95 3.39 -7.69
CA PRO A 7 16.29 3.23 -6.41
C PRO A 7 14.87 2.68 -6.57
N LEU A 8 14.39 1.95 -5.56
CA LEU A 8 13.06 1.35 -5.64
C LEU A 8 11.96 2.41 -5.76
N PHE A 9 12.08 3.52 -5.03
CA PHE A 9 11.14 4.65 -5.14
C PHE A 9 11.09 5.31 -6.53
N GLN A 10 12.20 5.30 -7.27
CA GLN A 10 12.25 5.91 -8.60
C GLN A 10 11.34 5.18 -9.59
N VAL A 11 11.24 3.86 -9.50
CA VAL A 11 10.46 3.07 -10.48
C VAL A 11 8.98 3.49 -10.52
N PRO A 12 8.24 3.50 -9.39
CA PRO A 12 6.85 3.94 -9.40
C PRO A 12 6.70 5.43 -9.72
N ILE A 13 7.65 6.27 -9.32
CA ILE A 13 7.59 7.72 -9.65
C ILE A 13 7.78 7.95 -11.16
N ASP A 14 8.76 7.31 -11.80
CA ASP A 14 8.96 7.38 -13.25
C ASP A 14 7.70 6.94 -14.01
N TYR A 15 7.06 5.86 -13.54
CA TYR A 15 5.82 5.36 -14.13
C TYR A 15 4.67 6.37 -13.95
N LEU A 16 4.51 6.91 -12.75
CA LEU A 16 3.51 7.93 -12.44
C LEU A 16 3.69 9.18 -13.32
N LEU A 17 4.93 9.67 -13.47
CA LEU A 17 5.23 10.81 -14.34
C LEU A 17 4.91 10.53 -15.81
N SER A 18 5.15 9.30 -16.28
CA SER A 18 4.77 8.88 -17.63
C SER A 18 3.24 8.91 -17.85
N ILE A 19 2.45 8.41 -16.89
CA ILE A 19 0.98 8.46 -16.92
C ILE A 19 0.50 9.92 -16.90
N ARG A 20 1.04 10.74 -16.01
CA ARG A 20 0.70 12.17 -15.94
C ARG A 20 0.94 12.88 -17.27
N GLY A 21 2.10 12.62 -17.90
CA GLY A 21 2.43 13.19 -19.21
C GLY A 21 1.51 12.70 -20.31
N ARG A 22 1.19 11.40 -20.32
CA ARG A 22 0.33 10.81 -21.35
C ARG A 22 -1.10 11.31 -21.30
N TYR A 23 -1.67 11.46 -20.11
CA TYR A 23 -3.08 11.84 -19.92
C TYR A 23 -3.28 13.30 -19.55
N GLN A 24 -2.19 14.08 -19.44
CA GLN A 24 -2.20 15.49 -19.01
C GLN A 24 -2.98 15.65 -17.68
N ALA A 25 -2.83 14.69 -16.78
CA ALA A 25 -3.54 14.64 -15.51
C ALA A 25 -2.59 14.96 -14.34
N SER A 26 -3.10 15.72 -13.36
CA SER A 26 -2.41 15.89 -12.08
C SER A 26 -2.76 14.72 -11.17
N ILE A 27 -1.77 13.87 -10.87
CA ILE A 27 -1.93 12.70 -10.01
C ILE A 27 -0.92 12.83 -8.87
N PRO A 28 -1.34 13.20 -7.65
CA PRO A 28 -0.44 13.28 -6.51
C PRO A 28 -0.05 11.88 -6.00
N LEU A 29 1.12 11.82 -5.39
CA LEU A 29 1.63 10.64 -4.70
C LEU A 29 1.48 10.83 -3.18
N PHE A 30 0.74 9.94 -2.55
CA PHE A 30 0.66 9.81 -1.10
C PHE A 30 1.54 8.65 -0.67
N LEU A 31 2.67 8.93 -0.03
CA LEU A 31 3.66 7.94 0.37
C LEU A 31 3.61 7.71 1.87
N MET A 32 3.21 6.51 2.27
CA MET A 32 3.20 6.11 3.67
C MET A 32 4.57 5.60 4.12
N THR A 33 5.04 6.09 5.25
CA THR A 33 6.28 5.69 5.92
C THR A 33 5.98 5.22 7.35
N SER A 34 6.98 4.64 8.02
CA SER A 34 6.93 4.36 9.45
C SER A 34 7.66 5.43 10.25
N PRO A 35 7.42 5.56 11.58
CA PRO A 35 8.19 6.47 12.40
C PRO A 35 9.70 6.30 12.27
N ALA A 36 10.17 5.06 12.13
CA ALA A 36 11.58 4.74 12.00
C ALA A 36 12.21 5.14 10.64
N THR A 37 11.41 5.28 9.58
CA THR A 37 11.91 5.54 8.22
C THR A 37 11.44 6.87 7.64
N HIS A 38 10.64 7.64 8.39
CA HIS A 38 9.99 8.85 7.87
C HIS A 38 10.99 9.91 7.45
N ASP A 39 11.84 10.34 8.36
CA ASP A 39 12.80 11.42 8.11
C ASP A 39 13.83 11.02 7.04
N GLU A 40 14.37 9.80 7.13
CA GLU A 40 15.30 9.27 6.13
C GLU A 40 14.67 9.21 4.74
N THR A 41 13.39 8.85 4.64
CA THR A 41 12.68 8.83 3.36
C THR A 41 12.50 10.24 2.78
N ILE A 42 12.16 11.21 3.61
CA ILE A 42 12.04 12.62 3.19
C ILE A 42 13.37 13.14 2.67
N ASP A 43 14.44 12.92 3.42
CA ASP A 43 15.80 13.36 3.05
C ASP A 43 16.27 12.68 1.77
N PHE A 44 15.99 11.39 1.63
CA PHE A 44 16.32 10.64 0.41
C PHE A 44 15.57 11.19 -0.82
N LEU A 45 14.29 11.45 -0.72
CA LEU A 45 13.51 12.02 -1.82
C LEU A 45 13.96 13.44 -2.16
N ALA A 46 14.27 14.25 -1.15
CA ALA A 46 14.77 15.61 -1.33
C ALA A 46 16.15 15.62 -2.04
N SER A 47 17.08 14.77 -1.60
CA SER A 47 18.44 14.66 -2.21
C SER A 47 18.40 14.20 -3.66
N HIS A 48 17.36 13.47 -4.06
CA HIS A 48 17.13 13.02 -5.44
C HIS A 48 16.14 13.91 -6.21
N GLN A 49 15.88 15.15 -5.73
CA GLN A 49 14.94 16.09 -6.35
C GLN A 49 13.56 15.46 -6.60
N ARG A 50 13.13 14.57 -5.71
CA ARG A 50 11.85 13.81 -5.79
C ARG A 50 11.69 13.06 -7.12
N PHE A 51 12.79 12.71 -7.77
CA PHE A 51 12.83 12.07 -9.10
C PHE A 51 12.01 12.82 -10.16
N GLY A 52 11.90 14.15 -10.03
CA GLY A 52 11.15 15.01 -10.94
C GLY A 52 9.67 15.18 -10.60
N LEU A 53 9.17 14.58 -9.53
CA LEU A 53 7.80 14.82 -9.06
C LEU A 53 7.71 16.22 -8.43
N PRO A 54 6.72 17.07 -8.83
CA PRO A 54 6.50 18.38 -8.22
C PRO A 54 6.28 18.27 -6.71
N SER A 55 6.78 19.25 -5.96
CA SER A 55 6.67 19.23 -4.49
C SER A 55 5.23 19.25 -3.97
N GLU A 56 4.36 19.96 -4.66
CA GLU A 56 2.93 20.07 -4.38
C GLU A 56 2.16 18.79 -4.65
N ASP A 57 2.77 17.83 -5.35
CA ASP A 57 2.16 16.54 -5.68
C ASP A 57 2.73 15.38 -4.87
N LEU A 58 3.60 15.66 -3.90
CA LEU A 58 4.16 14.64 -3.00
C LEU A 58 3.69 14.89 -1.57
N TYR A 59 2.96 13.93 -1.02
CA TYR A 59 2.53 13.90 0.37
C TYR A 59 3.18 12.71 1.07
N VAL A 60 4.09 12.95 2.00
CA VAL A 60 4.71 11.90 2.81
C VAL A 60 4.04 11.92 4.18
N PHE A 61 3.46 10.81 4.58
CA PHE A 61 2.74 10.69 5.85
C PHE A 61 3.16 9.44 6.61
N CYS A 62 2.99 9.46 7.93
CA CYS A 62 3.42 8.38 8.79
C CYS A 62 2.26 7.45 9.14
N GLN A 63 2.50 6.12 9.07
CA GLN A 63 1.54 5.13 9.55
C GLN A 63 1.35 5.20 11.06
N GLY A 64 0.30 4.56 11.56
CA GLY A 64 0.08 4.38 12.99
C GLY A 64 1.01 3.33 13.58
N THR A 65 0.98 3.26 14.90
CA THR A 65 1.68 2.24 15.67
C THR A 65 0.72 1.56 16.65
N MET A 66 1.03 0.33 17.02
CA MET A 66 0.28 -0.46 18.00
C MET A 66 1.23 -1.09 19.00
N PRO A 67 0.80 -1.32 20.24
CA PRO A 67 1.59 -2.03 21.23
C PRO A 67 1.92 -3.46 20.79
N VAL A 68 3.16 -3.87 21.01
CA VAL A 68 3.58 -5.26 20.82
C VAL A 68 3.18 -6.05 22.07
N VAL A 69 2.62 -7.25 21.85
CA VAL A 69 2.23 -8.16 22.92
C VAL A 69 3.01 -9.47 22.81
N ASP A 70 3.27 -10.06 23.94
CA ASP A 70 3.83 -11.41 24.04
C ASP A 70 2.82 -12.44 23.53
N ALA A 71 3.25 -13.34 22.66
CA ALA A 71 2.36 -14.27 21.95
C ALA A 71 1.69 -15.28 22.87
N ASP A 72 2.35 -15.67 23.98
CA ASP A 72 1.85 -16.71 24.88
C ASP A 72 0.98 -16.11 25.99
N SER A 73 1.41 -14.99 26.57
CA SER A 73 0.75 -14.40 27.74
C SER A 73 -0.20 -13.25 27.40
N GLY A 74 -0.14 -12.68 26.18
CA GLY A 74 -0.89 -11.50 25.76
C GLY A 74 -0.46 -10.19 26.48
N ARG A 75 0.63 -10.22 27.22
CA ARG A 75 1.11 -9.02 27.96
C ARG A 75 1.77 -8.05 27.01
N VAL A 76 1.50 -6.75 27.22
CA VAL A 76 2.20 -5.67 26.48
C VAL A 76 3.69 -5.72 26.83
N LEU A 77 4.51 -5.70 25.79
CA LEU A 77 5.96 -5.65 25.92
C LEU A 77 6.44 -4.20 26.10
N LEU A 78 7.48 -4.05 26.86
CA LEU A 78 8.14 -2.76 27.08
C LEU A 78 9.46 -2.73 26.31
N ASP A 79 9.75 -1.61 25.71
CA ASP A 79 11.03 -1.33 25.04
C ASP A 79 12.06 -0.85 26.07
N ASP A 80 11.59 -0.08 27.08
CA ASP A 80 12.35 0.35 28.25
C ASP A 80 11.40 0.41 29.46
N ARG A 81 11.93 0.78 30.63
CA ARG A 81 11.23 0.77 31.92
C ARG A 81 9.89 1.52 31.87
N ASP A 82 9.83 2.64 31.14
CA ASP A 82 8.69 3.55 31.05
C ASP A 82 8.18 3.70 29.61
N SER A 83 8.60 2.80 28.70
CA SER A 83 8.26 2.86 27.27
C SER A 83 7.64 1.57 26.78
N VAL A 84 6.47 1.67 26.18
CA VAL A 84 5.80 0.54 25.52
C VAL A 84 6.48 0.25 24.19
N CYS A 85 6.81 -1.03 23.95
CA CYS A 85 7.29 -1.47 22.66
C CYS A 85 6.18 -1.30 21.62
N LEU A 86 6.45 -0.51 20.58
CA LEU A 86 5.50 -0.21 19.52
C LEU A 86 5.95 -0.84 18.20
N SER A 87 5.00 -1.35 17.46
CA SER A 87 5.19 -1.82 16.08
C SER A 87 4.30 -1.03 15.12
N PRO A 88 4.71 -0.82 13.89
CA PRO A 88 3.84 -0.25 12.86
C PRO A 88 2.54 -1.06 12.71
N ASP A 89 1.42 -0.38 12.47
CA ASP A 89 0.10 -1.00 12.26
C ASP A 89 -0.08 -1.58 10.83
N GLY A 90 0.93 -1.41 9.98
CA GLY A 90 0.99 -1.99 8.65
C GLY A 90 -0.03 -1.41 7.66
N HIS A 91 -0.33 -2.20 6.63
CA HIS A 91 -1.19 -1.75 5.53
C HIS A 91 -2.65 -1.52 5.96
N GLY A 92 -3.14 -2.24 6.95
CA GLY A 92 -4.49 -2.09 7.47
C GLY A 92 -4.76 -0.69 8.04
N GLY A 93 -3.72 -0.02 8.52
CA GLY A 93 -3.77 1.33 9.08
C GLY A 93 -3.75 2.46 8.04
N VAL A 94 -3.57 2.17 6.75
CA VAL A 94 -3.33 3.21 5.72
C VAL A 94 -4.44 4.25 5.63
N LEU A 95 -5.70 3.84 5.63
CA LEU A 95 -6.84 4.76 5.53
C LEU A 95 -6.98 5.63 6.78
N ALA A 96 -6.74 5.04 7.96
CA ALA A 96 -6.73 5.78 9.21
C ALA A 96 -5.59 6.81 9.25
N ALA A 97 -4.40 6.43 8.78
CA ALA A 97 -3.26 7.33 8.67
C ALA A 97 -3.51 8.46 7.66
N LEU A 98 -4.00 8.17 6.46
CA LEU A 98 -4.38 9.17 5.46
C LEU A 98 -5.37 10.21 6.01
N LYS A 99 -6.35 9.74 6.79
CA LYS A 99 -7.33 10.61 7.45
C LYS A 99 -6.68 11.46 8.53
N ARG A 100 -5.90 10.86 9.42
CA ARG A 100 -5.25 11.52 10.56
C ARG A 100 -4.28 12.60 10.10
N GLU A 101 -3.50 12.32 9.06
CA GLU A 101 -2.48 13.23 8.52
C GLU A 101 -3.06 14.24 7.50
N GLY A 102 -4.38 14.31 7.35
CA GLY A 102 -5.05 15.27 6.48
C GLY A 102 -4.94 14.98 4.97
N CYS A 103 -4.35 13.85 4.59
CA CYS A 103 -4.14 13.49 3.18
C CYS A 103 -5.45 13.28 2.43
N LEU A 104 -6.49 12.73 3.08
CA LEU A 104 -7.81 12.59 2.47
C LEU A 104 -8.48 13.94 2.23
N ALA A 105 -8.32 14.91 3.14
CA ALA A 105 -8.81 16.26 2.94
C ALA A 105 -8.10 16.94 1.77
N ALA A 106 -6.77 16.84 1.71
CA ALA A 106 -5.98 17.35 0.58
C ALA A 106 -6.37 16.71 -0.77
N ALA A 107 -6.70 15.43 -0.78
CA ALA A 107 -7.21 14.76 -1.98
C ALA A 107 -8.59 15.31 -2.39
N ALA A 108 -9.51 15.46 -1.44
CA ALA A 108 -10.85 15.99 -1.67
C ALA A 108 -10.81 17.44 -2.18
N ASP A 109 -9.95 18.30 -1.60
CA ASP A 109 -9.78 19.69 -2.03
C ASP A 109 -9.25 19.80 -3.48
N ARG A 110 -8.61 18.75 -3.97
CA ARG A 110 -8.14 18.63 -5.36
C ARG A 110 -9.15 17.95 -6.29
N GLY A 111 -10.34 17.59 -5.79
CA GLY A 111 -11.38 16.90 -6.56
C GLY A 111 -11.02 15.45 -6.90
N ILE A 112 -10.24 14.79 -6.03
CA ILE A 112 -9.84 13.39 -6.21
C ILE A 112 -10.86 12.50 -5.51
N ASP A 113 -11.58 11.68 -6.28
CA ASP A 113 -12.61 10.76 -5.79
C ASP A 113 -12.12 9.31 -5.70
N HIS A 114 -11.00 8.99 -6.36
CA HIS A 114 -10.47 7.64 -6.41
C HIS A 114 -9.00 7.59 -5.99
N LEU A 115 -8.62 6.57 -5.23
CA LEU A 115 -7.25 6.31 -4.82
C LEU A 115 -6.77 5.00 -5.45
N PHE A 116 -5.62 5.03 -6.09
CA PHE A 116 -4.91 3.83 -6.51
C PHE A 116 -3.89 3.45 -5.43
N TYR A 117 -3.95 2.22 -4.93
CA TYR A 117 -3.04 1.72 -3.92
C TYR A 117 -2.08 0.67 -4.50
N ALA A 118 -0.79 0.84 -4.23
CA ALA A 118 0.24 -0.13 -4.55
C ALA A 118 1.33 -0.13 -3.48
N GLN A 119 1.99 -1.26 -3.30
CA GLN A 119 3.15 -1.38 -2.41
C GLN A 119 4.43 -1.06 -3.17
N VAL A 120 5.39 -0.42 -2.50
CA VAL A 120 6.67 -0.01 -3.10
C VAL A 120 7.55 -1.19 -3.51
N ASP A 121 7.40 -2.33 -2.85
CA ASP A 121 8.12 -3.58 -3.13
C ASP A 121 7.54 -4.37 -4.31
N ASN A 122 6.43 -3.90 -4.90
CA ASN A 122 5.90 -4.42 -6.16
C ASN A 122 6.19 -3.45 -7.33
N PRO A 123 7.42 -3.39 -7.83
CA PRO A 123 7.80 -2.45 -8.90
C PRO A 123 7.18 -2.79 -10.26
N LEU A 124 6.52 -3.94 -10.40
CA LEU A 124 5.83 -4.35 -11.61
C LEU A 124 4.34 -3.96 -11.61
N ALA A 125 3.83 -3.41 -10.51
CA ALA A 125 2.47 -2.91 -10.46
C ALA A 125 2.28 -1.78 -11.49
N GLN A 126 1.27 -1.92 -12.33
CA GLN A 126 0.89 -0.88 -13.29
C GLN A 126 0.07 0.19 -12.56
N ILE A 127 0.77 1.16 -11.98
CA ILE A 127 0.14 2.23 -11.17
C ILE A 127 -0.82 3.05 -12.04
N CYS A 128 -2.02 3.28 -11.52
CA CYS A 128 -3.07 4.05 -12.21
C CYS A 128 -3.38 3.50 -13.61
N ASP A 129 -3.42 2.17 -13.76
CA ASP A 129 -3.79 1.53 -15.02
C ASP A 129 -5.20 1.98 -15.45
N PRO A 130 -5.33 2.65 -16.59
CA PRO A 130 -6.63 3.15 -17.07
C PRO A 130 -7.66 2.05 -17.30
N TRP A 131 -7.21 0.83 -17.64
CA TRP A 131 -8.12 -0.29 -17.82
C TRP A 131 -8.72 -0.74 -16.49
N LEU A 132 -7.89 -0.88 -15.44
CA LEU A 132 -8.36 -1.23 -14.10
C LEU A 132 -9.29 -0.15 -13.54
N ILE A 133 -8.93 1.14 -13.73
CA ILE A 133 -9.79 2.26 -13.32
C ILE A 133 -11.11 2.23 -14.10
N GLY A 134 -11.08 1.97 -15.41
CA GLY A 134 -12.28 1.83 -16.23
C GLY A 134 -13.20 0.71 -15.75
N CYS A 135 -12.65 -0.45 -15.42
CA CYS A 135 -13.41 -1.57 -14.83
C CYS A 135 -14.03 -1.20 -13.48
N HIS A 136 -13.27 -0.50 -12.63
CA HIS A 136 -13.75 -0.01 -11.34
C HIS A 136 -14.97 0.92 -11.49
N LEU A 137 -14.85 1.93 -12.35
CA LEU A 137 -15.92 2.88 -12.61
C LEU A 137 -17.15 2.22 -13.25
N GLN A 138 -16.94 1.30 -14.20
CA GLN A 138 -18.02 0.58 -14.87
C GLN A 138 -18.80 -0.34 -13.92
N ALA A 139 -18.11 -0.95 -12.97
CA ALA A 139 -18.71 -1.84 -11.98
C ALA A 139 -19.35 -1.09 -10.80
N ASP A 140 -19.17 0.24 -10.72
CA ASP A 140 -19.60 1.07 -9.59
C ASP A 140 -19.15 0.47 -8.24
N SER A 141 -17.90 0.04 -8.19
CA SER A 141 -17.34 -0.69 -7.05
C SER A 141 -16.75 0.26 -6.02
N GLU A 142 -16.91 -0.04 -4.74
CA GLU A 142 -16.20 0.68 -3.67
C GLU A 142 -14.70 0.32 -3.64
N MET A 143 -14.35 -0.92 -4.01
CA MET A 143 -12.98 -1.39 -4.09
C MET A 143 -12.82 -2.41 -5.23
N THR A 144 -11.77 -2.24 -6.02
CA THR A 144 -11.38 -3.19 -7.08
C THR A 144 -9.95 -3.65 -6.85
N THR A 145 -9.73 -4.95 -6.84
CA THR A 145 -8.40 -5.53 -6.61
C THR A 145 -7.95 -6.33 -7.82
N GLN A 146 -6.75 -6.02 -8.31
CA GLN A 146 -6.10 -6.85 -9.32
C GLN A 146 -5.46 -8.06 -8.67
N VAL A 147 -5.80 -9.24 -9.16
CA VAL A 147 -5.31 -10.52 -8.64
C VAL A 147 -4.56 -11.32 -9.70
N ILE A 148 -3.69 -12.21 -9.25
CA ILE A 148 -3.00 -13.17 -10.10
C ILE A 148 -3.41 -14.60 -9.72
N ARG A 149 -3.30 -15.51 -10.67
CA ARG A 149 -3.51 -16.94 -10.37
C ARG A 149 -2.30 -17.48 -9.60
N LYS A 150 -2.55 -18.14 -8.46
CA LYS A 150 -1.52 -18.87 -7.71
C LYS A 150 -0.91 -19.96 -8.60
N ARG A 151 0.40 -20.15 -8.48
CA ARG A 151 1.13 -21.23 -9.16
C ARG A 151 0.94 -22.57 -8.45
N ASP A 152 0.94 -22.51 -7.11
CA ASP A 152 0.69 -23.67 -6.25
C ASP A 152 -0.08 -23.24 -4.97
N PRO A 153 -0.72 -24.18 -4.26
CA PRO A 153 -1.50 -23.87 -3.06
C PRO A 153 -0.71 -23.22 -1.93
N GLN A 154 0.61 -23.42 -1.89
CA GLN A 154 1.47 -22.95 -0.80
C GLN A 154 2.18 -21.63 -1.11
N GLU A 155 1.90 -21.03 -2.27
CA GLU A 155 2.41 -19.71 -2.61
C GLU A 155 1.94 -18.68 -1.58
N ARG A 156 2.90 -17.91 -1.05
CA ARG A 156 2.67 -16.93 0.04
C ARG A 156 2.08 -15.64 -0.50
N VAL A 157 0.80 -15.69 -0.84
CA VAL A 157 0.01 -14.54 -1.30
C VAL A 157 -1.37 -14.58 -0.66
N GLY A 158 -2.00 -13.43 -0.50
CA GLY A 158 -3.40 -13.34 -0.07
C GLY A 158 -4.32 -14.11 -1.02
N ASN A 159 -5.32 -14.80 -0.47
CA ASN A 159 -6.23 -15.64 -1.24
C ASN A 159 -7.59 -14.99 -1.34
N VAL A 160 -8.08 -14.78 -2.55
CA VAL A 160 -9.48 -14.37 -2.77
C VAL A 160 -10.35 -15.62 -2.64
N VAL A 161 -11.26 -15.58 -1.70
CA VAL A 161 -12.20 -16.67 -1.40
C VAL A 161 -13.64 -16.14 -1.40
N SER A 162 -14.61 -17.03 -1.66
CA SER A 162 -16.02 -16.73 -1.49
C SER A 162 -16.53 -17.42 -0.23
N ILE A 163 -17.05 -16.64 0.70
CA ILE A 163 -17.69 -17.11 1.95
C ILE A 163 -19.08 -16.49 2.00
N ASP A 164 -20.11 -17.31 2.04
CA ASP A 164 -21.51 -16.87 2.07
C ASP A 164 -21.83 -15.86 0.94
N GLU A 165 -21.37 -16.18 -0.28
CA GLU A 165 -21.50 -15.35 -1.49
C GLU A 165 -20.76 -14.02 -1.45
N GLN A 166 -19.98 -13.75 -0.41
CA GLN A 166 -19.13 -12.55 -0.30
C GLN A 166 -17.68 -12.87 -0.64
N LEU A 167 -17.07 -12.03 -1.46
CA LEU A 167 -15.63 -12.10 -1.73
C LEU A 167 -14.87 -11.55 -0.52
N ARG A 168 -13.89 -12.33 -0.07
CA ARG A 168 -12.96 -11.96 1.01
C ARG A 168 -11.53 -12.26 0.61
N ILE A 169 -10.60 -11.51 1.17
CA ILE A 169 -9.18 -11.80 1.07
C ILE A 169 -8.74 -12.39 2.40
N ILE A 170 -8.18 -13.60 2.36
CA ILE A 170 -7.62 -14.28 3.54
C ILE A 170 -6.12 -14.45 3.31
N GLU A 171 -5.34 -14.06 4.32
CA GLU A 171 -3.88 -14.24 4.27
C GLU A 171 -3.52 -15.73 4.24
N TYR A 172 -2.42 -16.04 3.55
CA TYR A 172 -1.95 -17.42 3.45
C TYR A 172 -1.61 -18.04 4.82
N SER A 173 -1.23 -17.21 5.81
CA SER A 173 -0.93 -17.62 7.18
C SER A 173 -2.16 -18.08 7.96
N ASP A 174 -3.35 -17.63 7.55
CA ASP A 174 -4.61 -17.89 8.24
C ASP A 174 -5.36 -19.10 7.65
N LEU A 175 -4.81 -19.71 6.59
CA LEU A 175 -5.34 -20.91 5.96
C LEU A 175 -4.60 -22.16 6.46
N SER A 176 -5.35 -23.19 6.82
CA SER A 176 -4.79 -24.52 7.00
C SER A 176 -4.28 -25.08 5.66
N PRO A 177 -3.35 -26.06 5.68
CA PRO A 177 -2.86 -26.70 4.45
C PRO A 177 -3.99 -27.32 3.59
N ASP A 178 -5.02 -27.84 4.24
CA ASP A 178 -6.19 -28.44 3.57
C ASP A 178 -7.05 -27.37 2.87
N GLU A 179 -7.26 -26.23 3.54
CA GLU A 179 -8.00 -25.09 2.96
C GLU A 179 -7.24 -24.44 1.82
N ALA A 180 -5.92 -24.28 1.96
CA ALA A 180 -5.06 -23.74 0.90
C ALA A 180 -5.09 -24.61 -0.37
N GLY A 181 -5.29 -25.93 -0.23
CA GLY A 181 -5.40 -26.89 -1.33
C GLY A 181 -6.76 -26.94 -2.02
N ARG A 182 -7.81 -26.33 -1.45
CA ARG A 182 -9.17 -26.33 -2.04
C ARG A 182 -9.15 -25.54 -3.35
N ARG A 183 -9.88 -26.09 -4.33
CA ARG A 183 -10.13 -25.40 -5.59
C ARG A 183 -11.61 -25.11 -5.72
N ASN A 184 -11.90 -23.97 -6.31
CA ASN A 184 -13.26 -23.69 -6.75
C ASN A 184 -13.60 -24.71 -7.86
N PRO A 185 -14.76 -25.41 -7.80
CA PRO A 185 -15.19 -26.38 -8.81
C PRO A 185 -15.36 -25.77 -10.20
#